data_83c6398bea84943f8b9a376dd29f68e6
#
_entry.id   83c6398bea84943f8b9a376dd29f68e6
#
_cell.length_a   1.000
_cell.length_b   1.000
_cell.length_c   1.000
_cell.angle_alpha   90.00
_cell.angle_beta   90.00
_cell.angle_gamma   90.00
#
_symmetry.space_group_name_H-M   'P 1'
#
loop_
_entity.id
_entity.type
_entity.pdbx_description
1 polymer ?
#
loop_
_entity_poly.entity_id
_entity_poly.type
_entity_poly.pdbx_seq_one_letter_code
_entity_poly.pdbx_strand_id
1 'polypeptide(L)'
;MIEPDTKDWTWVLDEVCPDCGYAAPEVDPAGIGATIRDNAQGWLAVLAQPGATERPDPATWSPLEYACHVRDVNRKFTERLHLMLDQDDPHFENWDQDATALASRYDLQDPAVVGPELAEAAETVASLYDDLAHAGEQTRSRRGFRSDGAAFTVDSLGRYHLHDLVHHAHDVRDFVARATVAAYDGDAAAYRDGTWELNDGVRAELDWFAGAVGPGGAVLEIGSAGGRDALALEERGLRVRRTDVTPAFVELMRSQGHEADLLDPLTDELGGPHDGVWASACLLHVAREDLPLVLTRLAGATRPGGALGMSLKEGDGEGWSTHGHVRAPRRFTYWREEPLRAALAEAGWRVEQLTHGVGGNGQEWIVTRAVRC
;
A
#
# COMPACT_ATOMS: atom_id res chain seq x y z
N MET A 1 5.55 -20.82 17.73
CA MET A 1 4.28 -21.56 17.49
C MET A 1 3.23 -20.49 17.36
N ILE A 2 2.41 -20.54 16.33
CA ILE A 2 1.31 -19.59 16.11
C ILE A 2 0.29 -19.80 17.22
N GLU A 3 -0.14 -18.71 17.87
CA GLU A 3 -1.23 -18.75 18.84
C GLU A 3 -2.56 -18.76 18.09
N PRO A 4 -3.50 -19.65 18.42
CA PRO A 4 -4.81 -19.69 17.77
C PRO A 4 -5.57 -18.36 17.95
N ASP A 5 -6.17 -17.87 16.88
CA ASP A 5 -7.06 -16.72 16.94
C ASP A 5 -8.43 -17.13 17.49
N THR A 6 -8.69 -16.74 18.73
CA THR A 6 -9.95 -17.02 19.43
C THR A 6 -10.86 -15.80 19.56
N LYS A 7 -10.54 -14.69 18.88
CA LYS A 7 -11.33 -13.46 18.93
C LYS A 7 -12.67 -13.62 18.23
N ASP A 8 -13.70 -13.03 18.79
CA ASP A 8 -14.92 -12.77 18.04
C ASP A 8 -14.74 -11.53 17.18
N TRP A 9 -14.70 -11.69 15.88
CA TRP A 9 -14.50 -10.60 14.92
C TRP A 9 -15.82 -9.97 14.42
N THR A 10 -16.99 -10.41 14.91
CA THR A 10 -18.27 -9.86 14.42
C THR A 10 -18.49 -8.38 14.71
N TRP A 11 -17.79 -7.84 15.71
CA TRP A 11 -17.80 -6.41 16.04
C TRP A 11 -17.34 -5.50 14.88
N VAL A 12 -16.52 -6.00 13.94
CA VAL A 12 -16.07 -5.22 12.77
C VAL A 12 -17.21 -4.78 11.84
N LEU A 13 -18.39 -5.39 11.99
CA LEU A 13 -19.58 -4.98 11.25
C LEU A 13 -20.13 -3.63 11.71
N ASP A 14 -19.86 -3.24 12.96
CA ASP A 14 -20.38 -2.03 13.60
C ASP A 14 -19.29 -0.99 13.86
N GLU A 15 -18.02 -1.38 13.98
CA GLU A 15 -16.88 -0.53 14.35
C GLU A 15 -15.76 -0.61 13.32
N VAL A 16 -14.97 0.47 13.23
CA VAL A 16 -13.75 0.49 12.39
C VAL A 16 -12.69 -0.39 13.01
N CYS A 17 -12.08 -1.27 12.21
CA CYS A 17 -10.96 -2.07 12.68
C CYS A 17 -9.75 -1.18 12.99
N PRO A 18 -9.24 -1.16 14.23
CA PRO A 18 -8.13 -0.29 14.61
C PRO A 18 -6.79 -0.71 13.97
N ASP A 19 -6.67 -1.98 13.53
CA ASP A 19 -5.44 -2.49 12.95
C ASP A 19 -5.36 -2.16 11.45
N CYS A 20 -6.39 -2.52 10.66
CA CYS A 20 -6.37 -2.36 9.20
C CYS A 20 -7.20 -1.16 8.68
N GLY A 21 -7.90 -0.42 9.56
CA GLY A 21 -8.70 0.74 9.19
C GLY A 21 -10.00 0.41 8.44
N TYR A 22 -10.36 -0.86 8.28
CA TYR A 22 -11.56 -1.27 7.57
C TYR A 22 -12.84 -0.81 8.29
N ALA A 23 -13.75 -0.18 7.54
CA ALA A 23 -15.02 0.36 8.03
C ALA A 23 -16.19 -0.32 7.31
N ALA A 24 -16.73 -1.41 7.84
CA ALA A 24 -17.81 -2.18 7.22
C ALA A 24 -19.08 -1.32 6.95
N PRO A 25 -19.50 -0.38 7.81
CA PRO A 25 -20.67 0.46 7.52
C PRO A 25 -20.54 1.34 6.26
N GLU A 26 -19.31 1.66 5.84
CA GLU A 26 -19.02 2.52 4.68
C GLU A 26 -18.95 1.73 3.37
N VAL A 27 -18.95 0.40 3.42
CA VAL A 27 -18.84 -0.45 2.22
C VAL A 27 -20.14 -0.42 1.43
N ASP A 28 -20.03 -0.02 0.16
CA ASP A 28 -21.10 -0.19 -0.83
C ASP A 28 -21.17 -1.68 -1.26
N PRO A 29 -22.28 -2.38 -1.06
CA PRO A 29 -22.44 -3.76 -1.50
C PRO A 29 -22.15 -3.97 -2.99
N ALA A 30 -22.39 -2.97 -3.84
CA ALA A 30 -22.10 -3.04 -5.28
C ALA A 30 -20.60 -3.10 -5.60
N GLY A 31 -19.74 -2.66 -4.67
CA GLY A 31 -18.28 -2.69 -4.83
C GLY A 31 -17.60 -3.96 -4.31
N ILE A 32 -18.31 -4.85 -3.62
CA ILE A 32 -17.72 -6.01 -2.94
C ILE A 32 -16.97 -6.91 -3.93
N GLY A 33 -17.58 -7.28 -5.05
CA GLY A 33 -16.96 -8.15 -6.05
C GLY A 33 -15.68 -7.56 -6.64
N ALA A 34 -15.67 -6.27 -6.95
CA ALA A 34 -14.49 -5.57 -7.45
C ALA A 34 -13.36 -5.58 -6.41
N THR A 35 -13.66 -5.27 -5.15
CA THR A 35 -12.67 -5.27 -4.06
C THR A 35 -12.04 -6.65 -3.84
N ILE A 36 -12.83 -7.73 -3.93
CA ILE A 36 -12.33 -9.11 -3.83
C ILE A 36 -11.32 -9.41 -4.95
N ARG A 37 -11.63 -9.02 -6.20
CA ARG A 37 -10.73 -9.22 -7.34
C ARG A 37 -9.43 -8.44 -7.20
N ASP A 38 -9.52 -7.19 -6.77
CA ASP A 38 -8.34 -6.34 -6.54
C ASP A 38 -7.44 -6.91 -5.44
N ASN A 39 -8.04 -7.40 -4.34
CA ASN A 39 -7.31 -8.10 -3.29
C ASN A 39 -6.58 -9.34 -3.83
N ALA A 40 -7.26 -10.18 -4.62
CA ALA A 40 -6.66 -11.38 -5.21
C ALA A 40 -5.47 -11.03 -6.14
N GLN A 41 -5.56 -9.96 -6.94
CA GLN A 41 -4.43 -9.49 -7.76
C GLN A 41 -3.24 -9.06 -6.90
N GLY A 42 -3.49 -8.44 -5.74
CA GLY A 42 -2.45 -8.11 -4.76
C GLY A 42 -1.70 -9.36 -4.27
N TRP A 43 -2.43 -10.41 -3.94
CA TRP A 43 -1.84 -11.68 -3.50
C TRP A 43 -1.00 -12.39 -4.56
N LEU A 44 -1.39 -12.36 -5.83
CA LEU A 44 -0.58 -12.90 -6.92
C LEU A 44 0.81 -12.24 -6.98
N ALA A 45 0.85 -10.93 -6.80
CA ALA A 45 2.10 -10.20 -6.79
C ALA A 45 2.94 -10.46 -5.53
N VAL A 46 2.31 -10.60 -4.36
CA VAL A 46 2.98 -10.99 -3.11
C VAL A 46 3.63 -12.36 -3.23
N LEU A 47 2.89 -13.35 -3.75
CA LEU A 47 3.38 -14.72 -3.93
C LEU A 47 4.52 -14.84 -4.96
N ALA A 48 4.62 -13.90 -5.89
CA ALA A 48 5.72 -13.84 -6.85
C ALA A 48 7.03 -13.28 -6.26
N GLN A 49 7.02 -12.74 -5.03
CA GLN A 49 8.20 -12.16 -4.42
C GLN A 49 9.09 -13.23 -3.76
N PRO A 50 10.43 -13.07 -3.81
CA PRO A 50 11.34 -13.87 -3.00
C PRO A 50 10.99 -13.75 -1.51
N GLY A 51 11.06 -14.88 -0.78
CA GLY A 51 10.76 -14.91 0.65
C GLY A 51 9.26 -15.02 0.99
N ALA A 52 8.36 -15.13 0.00
CA ALA A 52 6.93 -15.31 0.27
C ALA A 52 6.59 -16.56 1.09
N THR A 53 7.48 -17.54 1.12
CA THR A 53 7.36 -18.78 1.91
C THR A 53 8.00 -18.70 3.29
N GLU A 54 8.64 -17.57 3.61
CA GLU A 54 9.40 -17.40 4.85
C GLU A 54 8.55 -16.68 5.89
N ARG A 55 8.45 -17.25 7.08
CA ARG A 55 7.81 -16.57 8.22
C ARG A 55 8.72 -15.46 8.74
N PRO A 56 8.20 -14.25 9.00
CA PRO A 56 8.99 -13.16 9.58
C PRO A 56 9.51 -13.51 10.98
N ASP A 57 8.72 -14.28 11.72
CA ASP A 57 9.05 -14.85 13.02
C ASP A 57 8.25 -16.16 13.26
N PRO A 58 8.58 -16.99 14.27
CA PRO A 58 7.92 -18.28 14.49
C PRO A 58 6.44 -18.21 14.91
N ALA A 59 5.93 -17.02 15.26
CA ALA A 59 4.56 -16.80 15.71
C ALA A 59 3.67 -16.14 14.63
N THR A 60 4.26 -15.68 13.53
CA THR A 60 3.57 -15.00 12.43
C THR A 60 3.57 -15.88 11.18
N TRP A 61 2.45 -15.98 10.49
CA TRP A 61 2.36 -16.69 9.21
C TRP A 61 3.26 -16.04 8.14
N SER A 62 3.76 -16.87 7.23
CA SER A 62 4.39 -16.38 5.99
C SER A 62 3.32 -15.81 5.05
N PRO A 63 3.71 -14.94 4.10
CA PRO A 63 2.80 -14.49 3.04
C PRO A 63 2.08 -15.63 2.31
N LEU A 64 2.76 -16.76 2.09
CA LEU A 64 2.16 -17.95 1.50
C LEU A 64 1.05 -18.53 2.39
N GLU A 65 1.27 -18.63 3.70
CA GLU A 65 0.27 -19.17 4.64
C GLU A 65 -0.97 -18.27 4.70
N TYR A 66 -0.77 -16.95 4.73
CA TYR A 66 -1.87 -15.97 4.62
C TYR A 66 -2.61 -16.12 3.29
N ALA A 67 -1.91 -16.27 2.16
CA ALA A 67 -2.55 -16.48 0.86
C ALA A 67 -3.37 -17.77 0.79
N CYS A 68 -2.88 -18.86 1.39
CA CYS A 68 -3.64 -20.12 1.53
C CYS A 68 -4.92 -19.90 2.34
N HIS A 69 -4.82 -19.14 3.44
CA HIS A 69 -5.98 -18.78 4.25
C HIS A 69 -6.98 -17.94 3.45
N VAL A 70 -6.55 -16.87 2.79
CA VAL A 70 -7.40 -16.00 1.95
C VAL A 70 -8.10 -16.80 0.84
N ARG A 71 -7.40 -17.74 0.19
CA ARG A 71 -8.01 -18.67 -0.77
C ARG A 71 -9.16 -19.46 -0.12
N ASP A 72 -8.91 -20.03 1.04
CA ASP A 72 -9.87 -20.89 1.71
C ASP A 72 -11.01 -20.08 2.36
N VAL A 73 -10.77 -18.83 2.76
CA VAL A 73 -11.81 -17.85 3.12
C VAL A 73 -12.76 -17.62 1.95
N ASN A 74 -12.25 -17.30 0.76
CA ASN A 74 -13.09 -17.11 -0.44
C ASN A 74 -13.95 -18.35 -0.74
N ARG A 75 -13.39 -19.54 -0.64
CA ARG A 75 -14.13 -20.81 -0.79
C ARG A 75 -15.21 -20.97 0.28
N LYS A 76 -14.88 -20.68 1.53
CA LYS A 76 -15.80 -20.80 2.67
C LYS A 76 -16.97 -19.82 2.58
N PHE A 77 -16.71 -18.60 2.17
CA PHE A 77 -17.77 -17.61 1.99
C PHE A 77 -18.65 -17.93 0.77
N THR A 78 -18.10 -18.52 -0.29
CA THR A 78 -18.89 -19.09 -1.39
C THR A 78 -19.89 -20.16 -0.89
N GLU A 79 -19.43 -21.12 -0.08
CA GLU A 79 -20.28 -22.15 0.50
C GLU A 79 -21.41 -21.55 1.38
N ARG A 80 -21.06 -20.58 2.24
CA ARG A 80 -22.02 -19.92 3.13
C ARG A 80 -23.08 -19.14 2.37
N LEU A 81 -22.67 -18.39 1.33
CA LEU A 81 -23.59 -17.67 0.46
C LEU A 81 -24.58 -18.61 -0.23
N HIS A 82 -24.11 -19.70 -0.81
CA HIS A 82 -25.01 -20.71 -1.42
C HIS A 82 -26.01 -21.24 -0.41
N LEU A 83 -25.57 -21.61 0.81
CA LEU A 83 -26.48 -22.05 1.86
C LEU A 83 -27.56 -21.01 2.17
N MET A 84 -27.19 -19.73 2.31
CA MET A 84 -28.12 -18.64 2.61
C MET A 84 -29.07 -18.31 1.46
N LEU A 85 -28.67 -18.58 0.23
CA LEU A 85 -29.53 -18.38 -0.95
C LEU A 85 -30.50 -19.54 -1.17
N ASP A 86 -30.05 -20.78 -0.88
CA ASP A 86 -30.81 -21.98 -1.15
C ASP A 86 -31.77 -22.39 -0.01
N GLN A 87 -31.45 -22.03 1.25
CA GLN A 87 -32.17 -22.46 2.44
C GLN A 87 -32.66 -21.25 3.25
N ASP A 88 -33.74 -21.44 4.00
CA ASP A 88 -34.27 -20.45 4.93
C ASP A 88 -33.57 -20.58 6.29
N ASP A 89 -32.98 -19.52 6.79
CA ASP A 89 -32.28 -19.44 8.07
C ASP A 89 -31.29 -20.62 8.30
N PRO A 90 -30.38 -20.92 7.33
CA PRO A 90 -29.45 -22.04 7.46
C PRO A 90 -28.47 -21.83 8.60
N HIS A 91 -28.04 -22.97 9.19
CA HIS A 91 -26.92 -22.99 10.13
C HIS A 91 -25.68 -23.54 9.46
N PHE A 92 -24.53 -22.87 9.69
CA PHE A 92 -23.22 -23.30 9.21
C PHE A 92 -22.19 -23.30 10.34
N GLU A 93 -21.26 -24.25 10.26
CA GLU A 93 -20.23 -24.41 11.27
C GLU A 93 -19.29 -23.18 11.34
N ASN A 94 -18.85 -22.86 12.57
CA ASN A 94 -17.69 -22.01 12.74
C ASN A 94 -16.47 -22.72 12.13
N TRP A 95 -15.64 -21.96 11.44
CA TRP A 95 -14.46 -22.52 10.76
C TRP A 95 -13.22 -22.28 11.61
N ASP A 96 -12.56 -23.37 11.99
CA ASP A 96 -11.27 -23.33 12.65
C ASP A 96 -10.18 -23.19 11.59
N GLN A 97 -9.71 -21.95 11.40
CA GLN A 97 -8.70 -21.58 10.42
C GLN A 97 -7.33 -22.16 10.77
N ASP A 98 -6.97 -22.21 12.06
CA ASP A 98 -5.68 -22.73 12.52
C ASP A 98 -5.58 -24.23 12.35
N ALA A 99 -6.64 -24.97 12.71
CA ALA A 99 -6.71 -26.40 12.44
C ALA A 99 -6.66 -26.70 10.93
N THR A 100 -7.30 -25.86 10.09
CA THR A 100 -7.25 -25.99 8.64
C THR A 100 -5.85 -25.74 8.11
N ALA A 101 -5.16 -24.70 8.58
CA ALA A 101 -3.79 -24.36 8.17
C ALA A 101 -2.82 -25.53 8.45
N LEU A 102 -2.95 -26.14 9.63
CA LEU A 102 -2.13 -27.28 10.02
C LEU A 102 -2.46 -28.54 9.21
N ALA A 103 -3.75 -28.85 9.04
CA ALA A 103 -4.20 -30.06 8.32
C ALA A 103 -3.85 -30.00 6.83
N SER A 104 -3.98 -28.82 6.23
CA SER A 104 -3.70 -28.57 4.81
C SER A 104 -2.25 -28.20 4.53
N ARG A 105 -1.40 -28.15 5.58
CA ARG A 105 0.04 -27.84 5.45
C ARG A 105 0.28 -26.59 4.61
N TYR A 106 -0.31 -25.47 5.03
CA TYR A 106 -0.10 -24.17 4.36
C TYR A 106 1.38 -23.82 4.21
N ASP A 107 2.18 -24.17 5.21
CA ASP A 107 3.63 -23.99 5.27
C ASP A 107 4.43 -24.71 4.15
N LEU A 108 3.85 -25.72 3.52
CA LEU A 108 4.48 -26.54 2.48
C LEU A 108 3.85 -26.40 1.10
N GLN A 109 2.86 -25.54 0.93
CA GLN A 109 2.23 -25.36 -0.37
C GLN A 109 3.13 -24.59 -1.34
N ASP A 110 2.85 -24.71 -2.62
CA ASP A 110 3.60 -24.04 -3.68
C ASP A 110 2.92 -22.71 -4.06
N PRO A 111 3.59 -21.55 -3.93
CA PRO A 111 3.06 -20.26 -4.36
C PRO A 111 2.53 -20.26 -5.81
N ALA A 112 3.18 -21.03 -6.71
CA ALA A 112 2.77 -21.14 -8.11
C ALA A 112 1.44 -21.90 -8.29
N VAL A 113 1.02 -22.69 -7.31
CA VAL A 113 -0.27 -23.39 -7.28
C VAL A 113 -1.31 -22.56 -6.52
N VAL A 114 -0.94 -22.05 -5.36
CA VAL A 114 -1.83 -21.30 -4.48
C VAL A 114 -2.35 -20.02 -5.15
N GLY A 115 -1.50 -19.27 -5.87
CA GLY A 115 -1.89 -18.04 -6.55
C GLY A 115 -3.07 -18.24 -7.51
N PRO A 116 -2.97 -19.11 -8.52
CA PRO A 116 -4.10 -19.42 -9.42
C PRO A 116 -5.35 -19.91 -8.71
N GLU A 117 -5.23 -20.79 -7.68
CA GLU A 117 -6.36 -21.28 -6.90
C GLU A 117 -7.05 -20.16 -6.11
N LEU A 118 -6.28 -19.22 -5.54
CA LEU A 118 -6.80 -18.06 -4.85
C LEU A 118 -7.58 -17.16 -5.81
N ALA A 119 -7.00 -16.87 -7.00
CA ALA A 119 -7.66 -16.05 -8.01
C ALA A 119 -8.97 -16.68 -8.49
N GLU A 120 -9.03 -18.00 -8.69
CA GLU A 120 -10.24 -18.72 -9.07
C GLU A 120 -11.31 -18.67 -7.96
N ALA A 121 -10.91 -18.89 -6.70
CA ALA A 121 -11.82 -18.83 -5.56
C ALA A 121 -12.38 -17.41 -5.38
N ALA A 122 -11.54 -16.39 -5.52
CA ALA A 122 -11.93 -14.99 -5.45
C ALA A 122 -12.90 -14.61 -6.58
N GLU A 123 -12.63 -15.01 -7.82
CA GLU A 123 -13.54 -14.73 -8.96
C GLU A 123 -14.90 -15.41 -8.76
N THR A 124 -14.91 -16.63 -8.23
CA THR A 124 -16.13 -17.36 -7.96
C THR A 124 -17.03 -16.62 -6.97
N VAL A 125 -16.49 -16.18 -5.83
CA VAL A 125 -17.29 -15.47 -4.83
C VAL A 125 -17.59 -14.02 -5.23
N ALA A 126 -16.68 -13.36 -5.94
CA ALA A 126 -16.90 -12.02 -6.46
C ALA A 126 -18.08 -11.96 -7.44
N SER A 127 -18.16 -12.93 -8.34
CA SER A 127 -19.29 -13.04 -9.28
C SER A 127 -20.64 -13.24 -8.56
N LEU A 128 -20.66 -13.97 -7.46
CA LEU A 128 -21.88 -14.11 -6.62
C LEU A 128 -22.28 -12.77 -5.99
N TYR A 129 -21.32 -11.98 -5.48
CA TYR A 129 -21.61 -10.66 -4.93
C TYR A 129 -22.04 -9.66 -5.99
N ASP A 130 -21.51 -9.72 -7.21
CA ASP A 130 -21.97 -8.88 -8.34
C ASP A 130 -23.43 -9.18 -8.69
N ASP A 131 -23.83 -10.46 -8.73
CA ASP A 131 -25.22 -10.87 -8.94
C ASP A 131 -26.13 -10.38 -7.79
N LEU A 132 -25.65 -10.50 -6.54
CA LEU A 132 -26.36 -10.05 -5.35
C LEU A 132 -26.51 -8.53 -5.24
N ALA A 133 -25.57 -7.77 -5.76
CA ALA A 133 -25.67 -6.30 -5.83
C ALA A 133 -26.90 -5.82 -6.60
N HIS A 134 -27.36 -6.63 -7.57
CA HIS A 134 -28.56 -6.36 -8.37
C HIS A 134 -29.82 -7.07 -7.83
N ALA A 135 -29.68 -7.88 -6.76
CA ALA A 135 -30.79 -8.58 -6.16
C ALA A 135 -31.68 -7.63 -5.33
N GLY A 136 -32.96 -8.02 -5.21
CA GLY A 136 -33.92 -7.28 -4.35
C GLY A 136 -33.55 -7.38 -2.86
N GLU A 137 -34.07 -6.44 -2.06
CA GLU A 137 -33.85 -6.38 -0.61
C GLU A 137 -34.18 -7.69 0.10
N GLN A 138 -35.23 -8.41 -0.35
CA GLN A 138 -35.61 -9.70 0.22
C GLN A 138 -34.47 -10.74 0.11
N THR A 139 -33.72 -10.76 -0.96
CA THR A 139 -32.59 -11.68 -1.12
C THR A 139 -31.41 -11.24 -0.25
N ARG A 140 -31.09 -9.95 -0.25
CA ARG A 140 -29.95 -9.39 0.49
C ARG A 140 -30.14 -9.46 2.02
N SER A 141 -31.39 -9.44 2.49
CA SER A 141 -31.73 -9.57 3.90
C SER A 141 -31.91 -11.01 4.39
N ARG A 142 -31.75 -12.02 3.52
CA ARG A 142 -31.76 -13.45 3.94
C ARG A 142 -30.71 -13.69 5.00
N ARG A 143 -31.07 -14.49 6.02
CA ARG A 143 -30.19 -14.71 7.18
C ARG A 143 -29.51 -16.06 7.13
N GLY A 144 -28.38 -16.15 7.80
CA GLY A 144 -27.67 -17.38 8.15
C GLY A 144 -27.07 -17.27 9.54
N PHE A 145 -26.88 -18.40 10.19
CA PHE A 145 -26.42 -18.47 11.58
C PHE A 145 -25.17 -19.32 11.68
N ARG A 146 -24.11 -18.76 12.26
CA ARG A 146 -22.90 -19.50 12.60
C ARG A 146 -23.10 -20.28 13.89
N SER A 147 -22.48 -21.46 14.03
CA SER A 147 -22.68 -22.37 15.16
C SER A 147 -22.33 -21.79 16.54
N ASP A 148 -21.58 -20.68 16.59
CA ASP A 148 -21.29 -19.92 17.80
C ASP A 148 -22.39 -18.92 18.19
N GLY A 149 -23.46 -18.80 17.39
CA GLY A 149 -24.60 -17.93 17.60
C GLY A 149 -24.57 -16.63 16.83
N ALA A 150 -23.51 -16.31 16.09
CA ALA A 150 -23.47 -15.13 15.25
C ALA A 150 -24.47 -15.23 14.10
N ALA A 151 -25.20 -14.14 13.86
CA ALA A 151 -26.21 -14.04 12.81
C ALA A 151 -25.73 -13.04 11.73
N PHE A 152 -25.88 -13.43 10.47
CA PHE A 152 -25.52 -12.62 9.32
C PHE A 152 -26.72 -12.47 8.38
N THR A 153 -26.82 -11.33 7.72
CA THR A 153 -27.55 -11.21 6.46
C THR A 153 -26.57 -11.45 5.31
N VAL A 154 -27.07 -11.62 4.08
CA VAL A 154 -26.21 -11.70 2.88
C VAL A 154 -25.33 -10.46 2.77
N ASP A 155 -25.89 -9.24 3.01
CA ASP A 155 -25.14 -7.98 2.98
C ASP A 155 -24.07 -7.92 4.09
N SER A 156 -24.40 -8.28 5.33
CA SER A 156 -23.42 -8.23 6.42
C SER A 156 -22.36 -9.32 6.30
N LEU A 157 -22.70 -10.49 5.72
CA LEU A 157 -21.72 -11.53 5.43
C LEU A 157 -20.67 -11.05 4.41
N GLY A 158 -21.09 -10.30 3.39
CA GLY A 158 -20.18 -9.71 2.41
C GLY A 158 -19.21 -8.69 3.03
N ARG A 159 -19.71 -7.84 3.91
CA ARG A 159 -18.87 -6.89 4.64
C ARG A 159 -17.90 -7.59 5.60
N TYR A 160 -18.36 -8.61 6.28
CA TYR A 160 -17.53 -9.44 7.15
C TYR A 160 -16.43 -10.16 6.36
N HIS A 161 -16.75 -10.69 5.18
CA HIS A 161 -15.81 -11.29 4.26
C HIS A 161 -14.72 -10.30 3.84
N LEU A 162 -15.10 -9.08 3.42
CA LEU A 162 -14.12 -8.07 3.01
C LEU A 162 -13.17 -7.68 4.14
N HIS A 163 -13.64 -7.63 5.39
CA HIS A 163 -12.74 -7.38 6.51
C HIS A 163 -11.61 -8.40 6.57
N ASP A 164 -11.92 -9.67 6.48
CA ASP A 164 -10.93 -10.76 6.51
C ASP A 164 -9.86 -10.57 5.42
N LEU A 165 -10.29 -10.30 4.18
CA LEU A 165 -9.39 -10.08 3.05
C LEU A 165 -8.50 -8.83 3.21
N VAL A 166 -9.08 -7.72 3.68
CA VAL A 166 -8.36 -6.46 3.88
C VAL A 166 -7.39 -6.58 5.05
N HIS A 167 -7.83 -7.23 6.14
CA HIS A 167 -7.02 -7.42 7.34
C HIS A 167 -5.76 -8.23 7.03
N HIS A 168 -5.87 -9.33 6.32
CA HIS A 168 -4.71 -10.16 5.97
C HIS A 168 -3.80 -9.53 4.90
N ALA A 169 -4.34 -8.69 4.02
CA ALA A 169 -3.49 -7.86 3.16
C ALA A 169 -2.66 -6.85 3.98
N HIS A 170 -3.25 -6.32 5.06
CA HIS A 170 -2.55 -5.45 6.01
C HIS A 170 -1.47 -6.22 6.81
N ASP A 171 -1.73 -7.46 7.22
CA ASP A 171 -0.75 -8.29 7.96
C ASP A 171 0.57 -8.50 7.19
N VAL A 172 0.52 -8.49 5.86
CA VAL A 172 1.72 -8.65 5.02
C VAL A 172 2.31 -7.32 4.51
N ARG A 173 1.83 -6.16 4.99
CA ARG A 173 2.28 -4.83 4.49
C ARG A 173 3.78 -4.60 4.63
N ASP A 174 4.39 -5.03 5.73
CA ASP A 174 5.83 -4.90 5.95
C ASP A 174 6.64 -5.77 4.96
N PHE A 175 6.12 -6.95 4.61
CA PHE A 175 6.70 -7.77 3.55
C PHE A 175 6.62 -7.05 2.21
N VAL A 176 5.47 -6.45 1.89
CA VAL A 176 5.24 -5.69 0.65
C VAL A 176 6.19 -4.50 0.54
N ALA A 177 6.39 -3.75 1.63
CA ALA A 177 7.33 -2.63 1.67
C ALA A 177 8.77 -3.11 1.42
N ARG A 178 9.22 -4.15 2.14
CA ARG A 178 10.54 -4.75 1.94
C ARG A 178 10.74 -5.30 0.53
N ALA A 179 9.73 -5.93 -0.06
CA ALA A 179 9.81 -6.44 -1.44
C ALA A 179 9.99 -5.31 -2.46
N THR A 180 9.35 -4.16 -2.26
CA THR A 180 9.55 -2.96 -3.10
C THR A 180 10.98 -2.42 -2.97
N VAL A 181 11.52 -2.31 -1.75
CA VAL A 181 12.91 -1.90 -1.52
C VAL A 181 13.88 -2.89 -2.17
N ALA A 182 13.68 -4.20 -1.98
CA ALA A 182 14.52 -5.23 -2.58
C ALA A 182 14.51 -5.21 -4.12
N ALA A 183 13.36 -4.86 -4.73
CA ALA A 183 13.28 -4.68 -6.17
C ALA A 183 14.20 -3.56 -6.69
N TYR A 184 14.25 -2.43 -5.99
CA TYR A 184 15.17 -1.33 -6.30
C TYR A 184 16.62 -1.70 -5.98
N ASP A 185 16.85 -2.38 -4.86
CA ASP A 185 18.19 -2.80 -4.43
C ASP A 185 18.88 -3.68 -5.50
N GLY A 186 18.13 -4.62 -6.09
CA GLY A 186 18.60 -5.50 -7.14
C GLY A 186 18.91 -4.82 -8.48
N ASP A 187 18.32 -3.66 -8.77
CA ASP A 187 18.43 -2.97 -10.05
C ASP A 187 18.90 -1.49 -9.90
N ALA A 188 19.52 -1.12 -8.78
CA ALA A 188 19.85 0.26 -8.44
C ALA A 188 20.69 0.98 -9.50
N ALA A 189 21.73 0.30 -10.05
CA ALA A 189 22.56 0.86 -11.09
C ALA A 189 21.79 1.08 -12.41
N ALA A 190 20.97 0.11 -12.82
CA ALA A 190 20.14 0.21 -14.02
C ALA A 190 19.09 1.31 -13.89
N TYR A 191 18.50 1.45 -12.69
CA TYR A 191 17.55 2.53 -12.40
C TYR A 191 18.22 3.89 -12.50
N ARG A 192 19.39 4.09 -11.85
CA ARG A 192 20.15 5.33 -11.94
C ARG A 192 20.46 5.70 -13.39
N ASP A 193 21.02 4.76 -14.16
CA ASP A 193 21.44 5.03 -15.53
C ASP A 193 20.24 5.38 -16.43
N GLY A 194 19.11 4.72 -16.22
CA GLY A 194 17.89 4.94 -16.99
C GLY A 194 17.10 6.18 -16.60
N THR A 195 17.37 6.77 -15.43
CA THR A 195 16.65 7.95 -14.91
C THR A 195 17.53 9.19 -14.74
N TRP A 196 18.79 9.15 -15.19
CA TRP A 196 19.75 10.24 -14.97
C TRP A 196 19.39 11.55 -15.65
N GLU A 197 18.76 11.49 -16.82
CA GLU A 197 18.40 12.66 -17.59
C GLU A 197 17.23 13.43 -16.95
N LEU A 198 17.46 14.72 -16.67
CA LEU A 198 16.40 15.62 -16.20
C LEU A 198 15.59 16.15 -17.38
N ASN A 199 14.29 15.91 -17.40
CA ASN A 199 13.38 16.56 -18.33
C ASN A 199 13.05 18.00 -17.90
N ASP A 200 12.49 18.79 -18.82
CA ASP A 200 12.20 20.22 -18.56
C ASP A 200 11.21 20.43 -17.42
N GLY A 201 10.25 19.52 -17.23
CA GLY A 201 9.29 19.60 -16.13
C GLY A 201 9.98 19.49 -14.77
N VAL A 202 10.84 18.48 -14.60
CA VAL A 202 11.60 18.29 -13.35
C VAL A 202 12.58 19.47 -13.13
N ARG A 203 13.22 20.01 -14.21
CA ARG A 203 14.08 21.20 -14.10
C ARG A 203 13.30 22.40 -13.57
N ALA A 204 12.10 22.64 -14.08
CA ALA A 204 11.25 23.74 -13.64
C ALA A 204 10.83 23.61 -12.17
N GLU A 205 10.55 22.38 -11.70
CA GLU A 205 10.23 22.11 -10.29
C GLU A 205 11.45 22.34 -9.38
N LEU A 206 12.65 21.92 -9.80
CA LEU A 206 13.90 22.16 -9.07
C LEU A 206 14.24 23.68 -9.00
N ASP A 207 13.99 24.43 -10.09
CA ASP A 207 14.20 25.89 -10.12
C ASP A 207 13.24 26.61 -9.17
N TRP A 208 11.95 26.23 -9.18
CA TRP A 208 10.98 26.76 -8.23
C TRP A 208 11.38 26.46 -6.79
N PHE A 209 11.71 25.19 -6.50
CA PHE A 209 12.04 24.75 -5.15
C PHE A 209 13.29 25.46 -4.61
N ALA A 210 14.34 25.59 -5.43
CA ALA A 210 15.53 26.30 -5.05
C ALA A 210 15.26 27.80 -4.76
N GLY A 211 14.38 28.42 -5.56
CA GLY A 211 13.91 29.78 -5.32
C GLY A 211 13.12 29.93 -4.01
N ALA A 212 12.28 28.98 -3.68
CA ALA A 212 11.47 28.97 -2.46
C ALA A 212 12.31 28.74 -1.19
N VAL A 213 13.29 27.86 -1.26
CA VAL A 213 14.23 27.57 -0.15
C VAL A 213 15.23 28.71 0.05
N GLY A 214 15.73 29.26 -1.03
CA GLY A 214 16.74 30.34 -1.03
C GLY A 214 18.19 29.85 -0.92
N PRO A 215 19.16 30.70 -1.32
CA PRO A 215 20.57 30.33 -1.38
C PRO A 215 21.14 29.84 -0.04
N GLY A 216 21.89 28.74 -0.07
CA GLY A 216 22.52 28.15 1.11
C GLY A 216 21.55 27.40 2.04
N GLY A 217 20.26 27.30 1.66
CA GLY A 217 19.27 26.62 2.47
C GLY A 217 19.54 25.11 2.61
N ALA A 218 19.14 24.55 3.75
CA ALA A 218 19.31 23.14 4.07
C ALA A 218 18.07 22.35 3.62
N VAL A 219 18.27 21.34 2.80
CA VAL A 219 17.23 20.50 2.20
C VAL A 219 17.37 19.08 2.69
N LEU A 220 16.26 18.47 3.07
CA LEU A 220 16.11 17.01 3.21
C LEU A 220 15.56 16.45 1.91
N GLU A 221 16.31 15.58 1.25
CA GLU A 221 15.81 14.83 0.11
C GLU A 221 15.40 13.41 0.54
N ILE A 222 14.17 13.05 0.27
CA ILE A 222 13.63 11.69 0.50
C ILE A 222 13.64 10.94 -0.82
N GLY A 223 14.23 9.73 -0.82
CA GLY A 223 14.31 8.89 -2.02
C GLY A 223 15.27 9.46 -3.07
N SER A 224 16.49 9.74 -2.68
CA SER A 224 17.53 10.32 -3.56
C SER A 224 17.94 9.40 -4.72
N ALA A 225 17.67 8.12 -4.65
CA ALA A 225 18.03 7.11 -5.64
C ALA A 225 19.52 7.23 -6.07
N GLY A 226 19.80 7.59 -7.34
CA GLY A 226 21.17 7.82 -7.81
C GLY A 226 21.77 9.18 -7.47
N GLY A 227 21.07 10.05 -6.74
CA GLY A 227 21.55 11.36 -6.33
C GLY A 227 21.41 12.48 -7.38
N ARG A 228 20.67 12.25 -8.45
CA ARG A 228 20.49 13.18 -9.58
C ARG A 228 19.88 14.53 -9.14
N ASP A 229 18.77 14.48 -8.42
CA ASP A 229 18.04 15.69 -8.00
C ASP A 229 18.83 16.46 -6.94
N ALA A 230 19.50 15.73 -6.01
CA ALA A 230 20.40 16.34 -5.03
C ALA A 230 21.51 17.16 -5.70
N LEU A 231 22.20 16.57 -6.69
CA LEU A 231 23.23 17.29 -7.45
C LEU A 231 22.69 18.56 -8.13
N ALA A 232 21.52 18.43 -8.77
CA ALA A 232 20.87 19.56 -9.42
C ALA A 232 20.45 20.66 -8.43
N LEU A 233 20.05 20.30 -7.19
CA LEU A 233 19.76 21.27 -6.13
C LEU A 233 21.05 21.93 -5.58
N GLU A 234 22.13 21.18 -5.46
CA GLU A 234 23.43 21.72 -5.05
C GLU A 234 24.01 22.68 -6.10
N GLU A 235 23.86 22.38 -7.39
CA GLU A 235 24.21 23.32 -8.48
C GLU A 235 23.44 24.64 -8.40
N ARG A 236 22.24 24.62 -7.77
CA ARG A 236 21.44 25.83 -7.48
C ARG A 236 21.79 26.50 -6.15
N GLY A 237 22.86 26.05 -5.49
CA GLY A 237 23.41 26.64 -4.27
C GLY A 237 22.74 26.18 -2.98
N LEU A 238 22.04 25.03 -2.96
CA LEU A 238 21.46 24.45 -1.76
C LEU A 238 22.42 23.46 -1.10
N ARG A 239 22.16 23.12 0.15
CA ARG A 239 22.85 22.05 0.89
C ARG A 239 21.88 20.89 1.07
N VAL A 240 22.16 19.77 0.44
CA VAL A 240 21.23 18.63 0.40
C VAL A 240 21.71 17.49 1.28
N ARG A 241 20.88 17.08 2.24
CA ARG A 241 20.99 15.79 2.92
C ARG A 241 20.28 14.74 2.08
N ARG A 242 21.07 13.86 1.45
CA ARG A 242 20.57 12.76 0.62
C ARG A 242 20.13 11.62 1.51
N THR A 243 18.93 11.09 1.27
CA THR A 243 18.43 9.92 2.00
C THR A 243 17.70 8.97 1.07
N ASP A 244 17.83 7.67 1.33
CA ASP A 244 17.07 6.64 0.64
C ASP A 244 16.83 5.46 1.57
N VAL A 245 15.71 4.75 1.41
CA VAL A 245 15.40 3.54 2.14
C VAL A 245 16.10 2.31 1.54
N THR A 246 16.63 2.44 0.32
CA THR A 246 17.28 1.35 -0.44
C THR A 246 18.79 1.37 -0.20
N PRO A 247 19.38 0.33 0.43
CA PRO A 247 20.82 0.28 0.73
C PRO A 247 21.71 0.45 -0.50
N ALA A 248 21.38 -0.17 -1.62
CA ALA A 248 22.18 -0.10 -2.83
C ALA A 248 22.25 1.33 -3.43
N PHE A 249 21.19 2.15 -3.30
CA PHE A 249 21.24 3.55 -3.70
C PHE A 249 22.15 4.37 -2.78
N VAL A 250 22.07 4.15 -1.48
CA VAL A 250 22.94 4.84 -0.50
C VAL A 250 24.41 4.50 -0.78
N GLU A 251 24.72 3.22 -0.99
CA GLU A 251 26.08 2.79 -1.32
C GLU A 251 26.56 3.34 -2.66
N LEU A 252 25.67 3.40 -3.65
CA LEU A 252 25.97 3.98 -4.96
C LEU A 252 26.36 5.46 -4.85
N MET A 253 25.61 6.29 -4.11
CA MET A 253 25.95 7.69 -3.88
C MET A 253 27.27 7.84 -3.09
N ARG A 254 27.47 7.02 -2.06
CA ARG A 254 28.71 7.02 -1.26
C ARG A 254 29.93 6.62 -2.11
N SER A 255 29.80 5.66 -3.02
CA SER A 255 30.87 5.28 -3.94
C SER A 255 31.28 6.39 -4.90
N GLN A 256 30.40 7.34 -5.15
CA GLN A 256 30.66 8.55 -5.95
C GLN A 256 31.23 9.73 -5.13
N GLY A 257 31.46 9.51 -3.83
CA GLY A 257 32.03 10.51 -2.93
C GLY A 257 31.01 11.44 -2.26
N HIS A 258 29.70 11.11 -2.34
CA HIS A 258 28.65 11.87 -1.68
C HIS A 258 28.31 11.27 -0.31
N GLU A 259 27.97 12.14 0.64
CA GLU A 259 27.30 11.71 1.87
C GLU A 259 25.85 11.35 1.56
N ALA A 260 25.38 10.22 2.08
CA ALA A 260 24.00 9.76 1.98
C ALA A 260 23.64 8.86 3.17
N ASP A 261 22.43 8.97 3.66
CA ASP A 261 21.92 8.22 4.81
C ASP A 261 20.90 7.16 4.36
N LEU A 262 21.00 5.97 4.95
CA LEU A 262 19.90 5.02 4.92
C LEU A 262 18.82 5.55 5.87
N LEU A 263 17.61 5.82 5.34
CA LEU A 263 16.57 6.46 6.11
C LEU A 263 15.18 6.09 5.59
N ASP A 264 14.35 5.59 6.51
CA ASP A 264 12.91 5.39 6.28
C ASP A 264 12.15 6.59 6.87
N PRO A 265 11.44 7.40 6.04
CA PRO A 265 10.71 8.57 6.54
C PRO A 265 9.55 8.22 7.49
N LEU A 266 9.12 6.95 7.50
CA LEU A 266 8.06 6.48 8.40
C LEU A 266 8.54 6.25 9.83
N THR A 267 9.76 5.76 10.02
CA THR A 267 10.26 5.30 11.32
C THR A 267 11.46 6.06 11.85
N ASP A 268 12.38 6.51 10.99
CA ASP A 268 13.67 7.05 11.40
C ASP A 268 13.63 8.54 11.76
N GLU A 269 14.65 9.00 12.48
CA GLU A 269 14.80 10.41 12.83
C GLU A 269 15.19 11.25 11.61
N LEU A 270 14.30 12.17 11.22
CA LEU A 270 14.48 13.02 10.05
C LEU A 270 15.48 14.16 10.27
N GLY A 271 15.80 14.49 11.54
CA GLY A 271 16.63 15.64 11.89
C GLY A 271 15.93 16.97 11.63
N GLY A 272 16.68 18.00 11.37
CA GLY A 272 16.18 19.34 11.07
C GLY A 272 16.41 20.36 12.18
N PRO A 273 15.79 21.56 12.12
CA PRO A 273 14.83 21.95 11.08
C PRO A 273 15.48 22.22 9.72
N HIS A 274 14.85 21.71 8.66
CA HIS A 274 15.25 21.95 7.27
C HIS A 274 14.53 23.18 6.68
N ASP A 275 15.14 23.83 5.68
CA ASP A 275 14.53 24.95 4.94
C ASP A 275 13.54 24.43 3.87
N GLY A 276 13.68 23.18 3.47
CA GLY A 276 12.75 22.51 2.58
C GLY A 276 12.94 20.99 2.53
N VAL A 277 11.93 20.31 2.00
CA VAL A 277 11.91 18.86 1.73
C VAL A 277 11.64 18.63 0.25
N TRP A 278 12.47 17.80 -0.38
CA TRP A 278 12.31 17.34 -1.74
C TRP A 278 11.99 15.85 -1.74
N ALA A 279 10.84 15.47 -2.32
CA ALA A 279 10.34 14.09 -2.34
C ALA A 279 9.76 13.74 -3.72
N SER A 280 10.62 13.74 -4.74
CA SER A 280 10.23 13.53 -6.13
C SER A 280 10.09 12.03 -6.45
N ALA A 281 8.89 11.58 -6.80
CA ALA A 281 8.59 10.21 -7.24
C ALA A 281 9.07 9.09 -6.29
N CYS A 282 9.05 9.32 -4.98
CA CYS A 282 9.46 8.35 -3.96
C CYS A 282 8.32 7.97 -2.99
N LEU A 283 7.57 8.94 -2.46
CA LEU A 283 6.47 8.68 -1.51
C LEU A 283 5.28 7.92 -2.14
N LEU A 284 5.28 7.71 -3.44
CA LEU A 284 4.35 6.85 -4.15
C LEU A 284 4.52 5.35 -3.84
N HIS A 285 5.51 4.97 -3.03
CA HIS A 285 5.71 3.62 -2.49
C HIS A 285 5.28 3.47 -1.04
N VAL A 286 4.93 4.57 -0.39
CA VAL A 286 4.35 4.58 0.96
C VAL A 286 2.89 4.14 0.87
N ALA A 287 2.46 3.25 1.76
CA ALA A 287 1.07 2.82 1.82
C ALA A 287 0.13 4.03 2.02
N ARG A 288 -1.09 3.93 1.50
CA ARG A 288 -2.05 5.05 1.57
C ARG A 288 -2.31 5.50 3.00
N GLU A 289 -2.42 4.55 3.92
CA GLU A 289 -2.67 4.78 5.34
C GLU A 289 -1.50 5.45 6.07
N ASP A 290 -0.26 5.23 5.60
CA ASP A 290 0.96 5.74 6.22
C ASP A 290 1.39 7.13 5.69
N LEU A 291 0.98 7.52 4.49
CA LEU A 291 1.38 8.79 3.90
C LEU A 291 1.03 10.01 4.77
N PRO A 292 -0.14 10.12 5.40
CA PRO A 292 -0.46 11.23 6.31
C PRO A 292 0.53 11.37 7.47
N LEU A 293 0.97 10.23 8.05
CA LEU A 293 1.98 10.23 9.11
C LEU A 293 3.34 10.71 8.57
N VAL A 294 3.77 10.20 7.42
CA VAL A 294 5.03 10.66 6.76
C VAL A 294 4.98 12.16 6.50
N LEU A 295 3.90 12.69 5.93
CA LEU A 295 3.73 14.13 5.67
C LEU A 295 3.80 14.96 6.96
N THR A 296 3.21 14.47 8.06
CA THR A 296 3.28 15.11 9.38
C THR A 296 4.70 15.13 9.93
N ARG A 297 5.44 14.03 9.81
CA ARG A 297 6.83 13.94 10.23
C ARG A 297 7.73 14.86 9.42
N LEU A 298 7.54 14.94 8.10
CA LEU A 298 8.25 15.87 7.23
C LEU A 298 7.97 17.33 7.59
N ALA A 299 6.71 17.67 7.91
CA ALA A 299 6.36 18.99 8.42
C ALA A 299 7.07 19.29 9.75
N GLY A 300 7.11 18.33 10.68
CA GLY A 300 7.84 18.43 11.96
C GLY A 300 9.34 18.70 11.78
N ALA A 301 9.96 18.12 10.76
CA ALA A 301 11.38 18.29 10.42
C ALA A 301 11.69 19.55 9.60
N THR A 302 10.68 20.32 9.18
CA THR A 302 10.81 21.52 8.34
C THR A 302 10.48 22.77 9.17
N ARG A 303 11.19 23.87 8.98
CA ARG A 303 10.86 25.14 9.66
C ARG A 303 9.53 25.72 9.15
N PRO A 304 8.80 26.52 9.94
CA PRO A 304 7.66 27.28 9.43
C PRO A 304 8.05 28.11 8.19
N GLY A 305 7.21 28.09 7.17
CA GLY A 305 7.50 28.72 5.88
C GLY A 305 8.48 27.97 4.99
N GLY A 306 8.99 26.79 5.40
CA GLY A 306 9.83 25.94 4.57
C GLY A 306 9.06 25.25 3.45
N ALA A 307 9.73 24.95 2.34
CA ALA A 307 9.09 24.44 1.12
C ALA A 307 9.00 22.90 1.08
N LEU A 308 7.95 22.37 0.45
CA LEU A 308 7.83 20.97 0.04
C LEU A 308 7.64 20.90 -1.47
N GLY A 309 8.55 20.19 -2.15
CA GLY A 309 8.38 19.75 -3.54
C GLY A 309 8.17 18.24 -3.59
N MET A 310 7.04 17.79 -4.13
CA MET A 310 6.68 16.37 -4.14
C MET A 310 5.96 16.00 -5.43
N SER A 311 6.18 14.76 -5.90
CA SER A 311 5.38 14.19 -6.98
C SER A 311 4.92 12.78 -6.66
N LEU A 312 3.65 12.49 -7.00
CA LEU A 312 3.00 11.20 -6.83
C LEU A 312 2.34 10.77 -8.15
N LYS A 313 2.09 9.48 -8.30
CA LYS A 313 1.27 8.97 -9.40
C LYS A 313 -0.20 9.29 -9.16
N GLU A 314 -0.87 9.77 -10.21
CA GLU A 314 -2.30 10.02 -10.16
C GLU A 314 -3.09 8.75 -10.48
N GLY A 315 -4.16 8.51 -9.71
CA GLY A 315 -5.04 7.37 -9.87
C GLY A 315 -5.73 6.97 -8.57
N ASP A 316 -6.34 5.81 -8.60
CA ASP A 316 -7.06 5.24 -7.46
C ASP A 316 -6.38 3.97 -6.95
N GLY A 317 -6.50 3.73 -5.64
CA GLY A 317 -6.05 2.50 -5.01
C GLY A 317 -4.53 2.34 -4.94
N GLU A 318 -4.10 1.10 -4.90
CA GLU A 318 -2.70 0.67 -4.84
C GLU A 318 -2.51 -0.54 -5.75
N GLY A 319 -1.32 -0.68 -6.33
CA GLY A 319 -1.08 -1.78 -7.26
C GLY A 319 0.38 -2.09 -7.49
N TRP A 320 0.65 -3.28 -8.01
CA TRP A 320 1.99 -3.71 -8.40
C TRP A 320 2.27 -3.41 -9.87
N SER A 321 3.49 -3.04 -10.18
CA SER A 321 3.91 -2.77 -11.56
C SER A 321 5.39 -3.08 -11.77
N THR A 322 5.70 -3.54 -12.98
CA THR A 322 7.04 -3.90 -13.46
C THR A 322 7.58 -2.94 -14.53
N HIS A 323 7.01 -1.72 -14.64
CA HIS A 323 7.44 -0.77 -15.67
C HIS A 323 8.77 -0.08 -15.32
N GLY A 324 9.43 0.50 -16.34
CA GLY A 324 10.66 1.27 -16.21
C GLY A 324 11.91 0.38 -16.12
N HIS A 325 12.91 0.82 -15.35
CA HIS A 325 14.25 0.23 -15.31
C HIS A 325 14.47 -0.79 -14.17
N VAL A 326 13.40 -1.16 -13.47
CA VAL A 326 13.41 -2.19 -12.42
C VAL A 326 12.59 -3.37 -12.87
N ARG A 327 13.19 -4.55 -12.88
CA ARG A 327 12.61 -5.79 -13.43
C ARG A 327 11.58 -6.41 -12.49
N ALA A 328 11.83 -6.37 -11.19
CA ALA A 328 10.92 -6.92 -10.21
C ALA A 328 9.72 -6.00 -9.98
N PRO A 329 8.55 -6.54 -9.61
CA PRO A 329 7.38 -5.76 -9.27
C PRO A 329 7.65 -4.84 -8.06
N ARG A 330 7.07 -3.65 -8.10
CA ARG A 330 7.08 -2.68 -7.01
C ARG A 330 5.67 -2.24 -6.71
N ARG A 331 5.35 -2.06 -5.45
CA ARG A 331 4.06 -1.52 -5.02
C ARG A 331 4.01 -0.02 -5.28
N PHE A 332 2.89 0.47 -5.79
CA PHE A 332 2.60 1.88 -6.01
C PHE A 332 1.29 2.24 -5.36
N THR A 333 1.26 3.40 -4.71
CA THR A 333 0.06 4.05 -4.19
C THR A 333 -0.30 5.21 -5.10
N TYR A 334 -1.53 5.22 -5.59
CA TYR A 334 -2.05 6.26 -6.49
C TYR A 334 -2.90 7.23 -5.68
N TRP A 335 -2.84 8.51 -6.03
CA TRP A 335 -3.57 9.56 -5.32
C TRP A 335 -4.41 10.38 -6.27
N ARG A 336 -5.58 10.85 -5.80
CA ARG A 336 -6.35 11.91 -6.43
C ARG A 336 -6.08 13.23 -5.73
N GLU A 337 -6.31 14.34 -6.46
CA GLU A 337 -6.01 15.68 -5.96
C GLU A 337 -6.69 15.97 -4.62
N GLU A 338 -8.00 15.74 -4.50
CA GLU A 338 -8.77 16.15 -3.33
C GLU A 338 -8.33 15.43 -2.04
N PRO A 339 -8.23 14.08 -1.96
CA PRO A 339 -7.71 13.41 -0.77
C PRO A 339 -6.24 13.75 -0.47
N LEU A 340 -5.41 14.01 -1.49
CA LEU A 340 -4.03 14.44 -1.27
C LEU A 340 -3.96 15.84 -0.64
N ARG A 341 -4.81 16.79 -1.10
CA ARG A 341 -4.89 18.12 -0.50
C ARG A 341 -5.34 18.07 0.95
N ALA A 342 -6.31 17.21 1.27
CA ALA A 342 -6.77 17.01 2.65
C ALA A 342 -5.63 16.48 3.53
N ALA A 343 -4.93 15.42 3.12
CA ALA A 343 -3.82 14.84 3.86
C ALA A 343 -2.67 15.85 4.09
N LEU A 344 -2.32 16.65 3.07
CA LEU A 344 -1.32 17.71 3.21
C LEU A 344 -1.74 18.79 4.20
N ALA A 345 -3.01 19.25 4.14
CA ALA A 345 -3.50 20.27 5.05
C ALA A 345 -3.54 19.79 6.51
N GLU A 346 -4.00 18.57 6.76
CA GLU A 346 -4.01 17.94 8.08
C GLU A 346 -2.58 17.75 8.65
N ALA A 347 -1.61 17.46 7.77
CA ALA A 347 -0.20 17.32 8.13
C ALA A 347 0.51 18.68 8.37
N GLY A 348 -0.16 19.81 8.17
CA GLY A 348 0.38 21.14 8.39
C GLY A 348 1.09 21.76 7.18
N TRP A 349 0.74 21.30 5.96
CA TRP A 349 1.22 21.86 4.71
C TRP A 349 0.13 22.67 4.02
N ARG A 350 0.42 23.89 3.62
CA ARG A 350 -0.44 24.71 2.77
C ARG A 350 -0.01 24.52 1.30
N VAL A 351 -0.87 23.92 0.51
CA VAL A 351 -0.63 23.72 -0.93
C VAL A 351 -0.69 25.07 -1.64
N GLU A 352 0.41 25.45 -2.30
CA GLU A 352 0.47 26.66 -3.13
C GLU A 352 0.08 26.36 -4.57
N GLN A 353 0.57 25.24 -5.09
CA GLN A 353 0.25 24.79 -6.43
C GLN A 353 0.18 23.27 -6.48
N LEU A 354 -0.77 22.75 -7.24
CA LEU A 354 -0.85 21.34 -7.60
C LEU A 354 -1.13 21.29 -9.09
N THR A 355 -0.29 20.56 -9.82
CA THR A 355 -0.40 20.41 -11.27
C THR A 355 -0.48 18.97 -11.68
N HIS A 356 -1.21 18.72 -12.76
CA HIS A 356 -1.33 17.40 -13.37
C HIS A 356 -0.43 17.32 -14.59
N GLY A 357 0.21 16.16 -14.79
CA GLY A 357 1.09 15.91 -15.92
C GLY A 357 1.00 14.47 -16.39
N VAL A 358 1.44 14.23 -17.61
CA VAL A 358 1.51 12.86 -18.15
C VAL A 358 2.98 12.55 -18.44
N GLY A 359 3.48 11.48 -17.84
CA GLY A 359 4.82 10.97 -18.10
C GLY A 359 4.97 10.32 -19.47
N GLY A 360 6.20 10.08 -19.91
CA GLY A 360 6.49 9.54 -21.24
C GLY A 360 5.91 8.15 -21.53
N ASN A 361 5.53 7.40 -20.48
CA ASN A 361 4.86 6.09 -20.57
C ASN A 361 3.32 6.18 -20.45
N GLY A 362 2.74 7.39 -20.50
CA GLY A 362 1.30 7.61 -20.33
C GLY A 362 0.82 7.62 -18.88
N GLN A 363 1.69 7.45 -17.89
CA GLN A 363 1.34 7.56 -16.48
C GLN A 363 0.98 9.00 -16.11
N GLU A 364 -0.16 9.17 -15.46
CA GLU A 364 -0.60 10.45 -14.91
C GLU A 364 0.11 10.72 -13.57
N TRP A 365 0.44 12.01 -13.34
CA TRP A 365 1.18 12.48 -12.18
C TRP A 365 0.53 13.70 -11.56
N ILE A 366 0.61 13.77 -10.23
CA ILE A 366 0.33 14.98 -9.45
C ILE A 366 1.68 15.52 -8.95
N VAL A 367 1.98 16.79 -9.31
CA VAL A 367 3.14 17.53 -8.81
C VAL A 367 2.66 18.58 -7.84
N THR A 368 3.21 18.58 -6.64
CA THR A 368 2.77 19.42 -5.53
C THR A 368 3.87 20.36 -5.07
N ARG A 369 3.52 21.64 -4.97
CA ARG A 369 4.29 22.69 -4.31
C ARG A 369 3.54 23.14 -3.07
N ALA A 370 4.15 23.00 -1.90
CA ALA A 370 3.54 23.39 -0.65
C ALA A 370 4.53 24.08 0.28
N VAL A 371 3.99 24.75 1.29
CA VAL A 371 4.76 25.47 2.30
C VAL A 371 4.24 25.04 3.67
N ARG A 372 5.16 24.82 4.63
CA ARG A 372 4.79 24.51 6.00
C ARG A 372 4.09 25.69 6.66
N CYS A 373 2.94 25.43 7.29
CA CYS A 373 2.15 26.40 8.06
C CYS A 373 2.89 26.88 9.32
#